data_ca139ae60b54ac8dd04d3ae83d6e620d
#
_entry.id   ca139ae60b54ac8dd04d3ae83d6e620d
#
_cell.length_a   1.000
_cell.length_b   1.000
_cell.length_c   1.000
_cell.angle_alpha   90.00
_cell.angle_beta   90.00
_cell.angle_gamma   90.00
#
_symmetry.space_group_name_H-M   'P 1'
#
loop_
_entity.id
_entity.type
_entity.pdbx_description
1 polymer ?
#
loop_
_entity_poly.entity_id
_entity_poly.type
_entity_poly.pdbx_seq_one_letter_code
_entity_poly.pdbx_strand_id
1 'polypeptide(L)'
;MSCEAVGKAFGTRRLFDGLSFGLFEGDRAGLVGPNGSGKSTLLKILAGLEAPDRGTRSLRGGVRIGYVPQDPVFADGLTVDDVIAMALADVEDDERPGRTAQALGRAGLADGHAPVEALSGGGKKRLAIARALAAEPDILLMDEPTNHLDLDGILWLEEVLRERARAFLVVSHDRWFLEHVASRMLELNRAYPAGLFETAGTYSEFLARREEFLRGQAAWEESLANMVRREMEWLRRGAKARSTKAKGRIKEAGRLIDELEDARARGATATAEIEFASSQRRTRKLLTARGLAKSLGGRRLVGDLDLTITPGTRVGLIGPNGSGKTTLLHVLAGTLPADAGEIERADGLRVAYFDQAREGLDPTRSLRRTLAPEGDAVSVRGRSIHVAAWAKRFLFPPEQLDVAVGRLSGGEQARIHIARLMREPADLLILDEPTNDLDIPTLEVLEESLAEFPGGLVLVTHDRLMLERVSTLIVALDGRGETGIFADYGQWENARRPLATSAKTTERPPVRRAPTSKRLGYHEQREWDGMEQAILDAERAVAASQRAAEDPAIASDPAALQQRYADLAAARAEVDRLYSRWAELEAKQA
;
A
#
# COMPACT_ATOMS: atom_id res chain seq x y z
N MET A 1 -20.48 0.22 -16.86
CA MET A 1 -19.39 0.70 -17.75
C MET A 1 -18.52 -0.49 -18.14
N SER A 2 -18.07 -0.60 -19.39
CA SER A 2 -17.17 -1.68 -19.81
C SER A 2 -16.08 -1.17 -20.76
N CYS A 3 -14.95 -1.87 -20.75
CA CYS A 3 -13.89 -1.76 -21.74
C CYS A 3 -13.77 -3.09 -22.48
N GLU A 4 -13.60 -3.05 -23.80
CA GLU A 4 -13.42 -4.22 -24.63
C GLU A 4 -12.19 -4.05 -25.52
N ALA A 5 -11.22 -4.94 -25.36
CA ALA A 5 -9.96 -4.99 -26.09
C ALA A 5 -9.21 -3.63 -26.15
N VAL A 6 -9.25 -2.86 -25.04
CA VAL A 6 -8.65 -1.52 -24.98
C VAL A 6 -7.14 -1.61 -24.98
N GLY A 7 -6.50 -0.84 -25.87
CA GLY A 7 -5.05 -0.70 -25.95
C GLY A 7 -4.62 0.75 -25.98
N LYS A 8 -3.45 1.04 -25.38
CA LYS A 8 -2.83 2.37 -25.32
C LYS A 8 -1.31 2.31 -25.36
N ALA A 9 -0.72 3.22 -26.14
CA ALA A 9 0.73 3.38 -26.24
C ALA A 9 1.12 4.85 -26.31
N PHE A 10 2.29 5.20 -25.81
CA PHE A 10 2.91 6.53 -25.95
C PHE A 10 4.24 6.37 -26.70
N GLY A 11 4.26 6.80 -27.95
CA GLY A 11 5.39 6.58 -28.85
C GLY A 11 5.65 5.08 -29.04
N THR A 12 6.86 4.64 -28.72
CA THR A 12 7.24 3.21 -28.79
C THR A 12 6.85 2.41 -27.54
N ARG A 13 6.45 3.09 -26.46
CA ARG A 13 6.12 2.45 -25.19
C ARG A 13 4.64 2.06 -25.16
N ARG A 14 4.36 0.76 -25.33
CA ARG A 14 3.03 0.20 -25.12
C ARG A 14 2.75 0.13 -23.61
N LEU A 15 1.65 0.69 -23.14
CA LEU A 15 1.24 0.59 -21.73
C LEU A 15 0.49 -0.73 -21.50
N PHE A 16 -0.58 -0.94 -22.24
CA PHE A 16 -1.40 -2.14 -22.22
C PHE A 16 -2.01 -2.38 -23.60
N ASP A 17 -2.44 -3.60 -23.85
CA ASP A 17 -3.08 -3.99 -25.12
C ASP A 17 -4.11 -5.10 -24.85
N GLY A 18 -5.31 -4.95 -25.41
CA GLY A 18 -6.37 -5.95 -25.32
C GLY A 18 -7.07 -6.04 -23.96
N LEU A 19 -7.02 -4.99 -23.11
CA LEU A 19 -7.68 -4.99 -21.80
C LEU A 19 -9.20 -5.06 -21.97
N SER A 20 -9.82 -6.01 -21.27
CA SER A 20 -11.28 -6.16 -21.23
C SER A 20 -11.73 -6.39 -19.80
N PHE A 21 -12.58 -5.51 -19.27
CA PHE A 21 -13.22 -5.65 -17.96
C PHE A 21 -14.45 -4.73 -17.87
N GLY A 22 -15.29 -4.96 -16.85
CA GLY A 22 -16.47 -4.15 -16.58
C GLY A 22 -16.50 -3.63 -15.16
N LEU A 23 -17.16 -2.48 -14.96
CA LEU A 23 -17.54 -1.95 -13.65
C LEU A 23 -19.07 -1.91 -13.58
N PHE A 24 -19.61 -2.54 -12.56
CA PHE A 24 -21.03 -2.71 -12.32
C PHE A 24 -21.51 -1.86 -11.15
N GLU A 25 -22.80 -1.74 -11.00
CA GLU A 25 -23.40 -1.09 -9.84
C GLU A 25 -23.04 -1.86 -8.56
N GLY A 26 -22.60 -1.14 -7.54
CA GLY A 26 -22.15 -1.72 -6.28
C GLY A 26 -20.70 -2.19 -6.27
N ASP A 27 -19.98 -2.15 -7.41
CA ASP A 27 -18.56 -2.54 -7.44
C ASP A 27 -17.70 -1.59 -6.61
N ARG A 28 -16.90 -2.17 -5.73
CA ARG A 28 -15.85 -1.49 -4.94
C ARG A 28 -14.50 -2.04 -5.35
N ALA A 29 -13.94 -1.47 -6.42
CA ALA A 29 -12.76 -2.02 -7.05
C ALA A 29 -11.49 -1.23 -6.70
N GLY A 30 -10.42 -1.95 -6.31
CA GLY A 30 -9.07 -1.45 -6.19
C GLY A 30 -8.24 -1.81 -7.43
N LEU A 31 -7.50 -0.85 -7.99
CA LEU A 31 -6.59 -1.07 -9.11
C LEU A 31 -5.15 -0.85 -8.66
N VAL A 32 -4.36 -1.90 -8.74
CA VAL A 32 -2.94 -1.90 -8.39
C VAL A 32 -2.07 -2.24 -9.60
N GLY A 33 -0.77 -2.15 -9.44
CA GLY A 33 0.20 -2.50 -10.49
C GLY A 33 1.45 -1.63 -10.43
N PRO A 34 2.55 -2.02 -11.11
CA PRO A 34 3.80 -1.29 -11.11
C PRO A 34 3.65 0.16 -11.60
N ASN A 35 4.55 1.04 -11.17
CA ASN A 35 4.61 2.39 -11.70
C ASN A 35 4.90 2.38 -13.21
N GLY A 36 4.14 3.22 -13.94
CA GLY A 36 4.22 3.28 -15.39
C GLY A 36 3.52 2.12 -16.13
N SER A 37 2.71 1.29 -15.44
CA SER A 37 1.86 0.28 -16.10
C SER A 37 0.66 0.89 -16.86
N GLY A 38 0.32 2.15 -16.57
CA GLY A 38 -0.77 2.85 -17.25
C GLY A 38 -2.05 3.00 -16.42
N LYS A 39 -2.01 2.83 -15.09
CA LYS A 39 -3.17 2.95 -14.18
C LYS A 39 -3.92 4.27 -14.37
N SER A 40 -3.21 5.40 -14.27
CA SER A 40 -3.78 6.75 -14.44
C SER A 40 -4.34 6.96 -15.85
N THR A 41 -3.64 6.43 -16.87
CA THR A 41 -4.12 6.50 -18.27
C THR A 41 -5.40 5.70 -18.45
N LEU A 42 -5.48 4.51 -17.84
CA LEU A 42 -6.69 3.69 -17.86
C LEU A 42 -7.86 4.43 -17.20
N LEU A 43 -7.65 5.05 -16.02
CA LEU A 43 -8.68 5.87 -15.35
C LEU A 43 -9.14 7.05 -16.24
N LYS A 44 -8.21 7.74 -16.92
CA LYS A 44 -8.57 8.83 -17.85
C LYS A 44 -9.38 8.32 -19.04
N ILE A 45 -9.05 7.14 -19.58
CA ILE A 45 -9.85 6.50 -20.64
C ILE A 45 -11.24 6.17 -20.12
N LEU A 46 -11.36 5.59 -18.93
CA LEU A 46 -12.63 5.28 -18.28
C LEU A 46 -13.46 6.55 -18.00
N ALA A 47 -12.82 7.63 -17.59
CA ALA A 47 -13.46 8.93 -17.39
C ALA A 47 -13.89 9.60 -18.71
N GLY A 48 -13.35 9.15 -19.86
CA GLY A 48 -13.61 9.76 -21.18
C GLY A 48 -12.76 11.01 -21.44
N LEU A 49 -11.71 11.21 -20.64
CA LEU A 49 -10.76 12.32 -20.78
C LEU A 49 -9.65 12.01 -21.80
N GLU A 50 -9.45 10.74 -22.08
CA GLU A 50 -8.47 10.25 -23.06
C GLU A 50 -9.08 9.15 -23.92
N ALA A 51 -8.78 9.14 -25.22
CA ALA A 51 -9.24 8.10 -26.12
C ALA A 51 -8.27 6.90 -26.09
N PRO A 52 -8.76 5.66 -26.12
CA PRO A 52 -7.92 4.50 -26.37
C PRO A 52 -7.41 4.51 -27.82
N ASP A 53 -6.24 3.89 -28.08
CA ASP A 53 -5.71 3.73 -29.45
C ASP A 53 -6.40 2.56 -30.17
N ARG A 54 -6.88 1.57 -29.38
CA ARG A 54 -7.62 0.39 -29.85
C ARG A 54 -8.71 0.02 -28.86
N GLY A 55 -9.68 -0.75 -29.32
CA GLY A 55 -10.80 -1.22 -28.54
C GLY A 55 -11.85 -0.14 -28.28
N THR A 56 -12.80 -0.45 -27.41
CA THR A 56 -13.94 0.42 -27.14
C THR A 56 -14.19 0.57 -25.65
N ARG A 57 -14.60 1.77 -25.26
CA ARG A 57 -15.18 2.07 -23.95
C ARG A 57 -16.69 2.25 -24.14
N SER A 58 -17.48 1.50 -23.40
CA SER A 58 -18.94 1.58 -23.43
C SER A 58 -19.47 2.05 -22.08
N LEU A 59 -20.38 3.02 -22.12
CA LEU A 59 -21.05 3.56 -20.95
C LEU A 59 -22.57 3.47 -21.16
N ARG A 60 -23.28 2.93 -20.20
CA ARG A 60 -24.76 2.94 -20.22
C ARG A 60 -25.26 4.40 -20.20
N GLY A 61 -26.27 4.71 -21.03
CA GLY A 61 -26.85 6.05 -21.06
C GLY A 61 -27.35 6.50 -19.68
N GLY A 62 -27.12 7.77 -19.37
CA GLY A 62 -27.53 8.39 -18.10
C GLY A 62 -26.60 8.15 -16.91
N VAL A 63 -25.55 7.33 -17.04
CA VAL A 63 -24.57 7.10 -15.96
C VAL A 63 -23.63 8.30 -15.82
N ARG A 64 -23.55 8.87 -14.62
CA ARG A 64 -22.65 9.98 -14.27
C ARG A 64 -21.34 9.43 -13.70
N ILE A 65 -20.21 9.94 -14.19
CA ILE A 65 -18.87 9.57 -13.74
C ILE A 65 -18.26 10.75 -12.99
N GLY A 66 -17.82 10.54 -11.76
CA GLY A 66 -16.93 11.43 -11.03
C GLY A 66 -15.46 11.00 -11.22
N TYR A 67 -14.56 11.96 -11.43
CA TYR A 67 -13.13 11.70 -11.56
C TYR A 67 -12.32 12.58 -10.61
N VAL A 68 -11.46 11.95 -9.82
CA VAL A 68 -10.50 12.62 -8.92
C VAL A 68 -9.10 12.30 -9.43
N PRO A 69 -8.36 13.31 -9.96
CA PRO A 69 -7.00 13.10 -10.45
C PRO A 69 -5.99 12.96 -9.31
N GLN A 70 -4.81 12.42 -9.63
CA GLN A 70 -3.70 12.31 -8.68
C GLN A 70 -3.32 13.69 -8.14
N ASP A 71 -3.13 14.68 -9.00
CA ASP A 71 -2.84 16.07 -8.64
C ASP A 71 -4.00 16.97 -9.09
N PRO A 72 -4.90 17.35 -8.18
CA PRO A 72 -6.01 18.21 -8.54
C PRO A 72 -5.53 19.64 -8.82
N VAL A 73 -5.85 20.14 -10.00
CA VAL A 73 -5.60 21.52 -10.41
C VAL A 73 -6.92 22.28 -10.40
N PHE A 74 -6.90 23.47 -9.82
CA PHE A 74 -8.01 24.39 -9.79
C PHE A 74 -7.62 25.69 -10.51
N ALA A 75 -8.58 26.41 -11.07
CA ALA A 75 -8.32 27.71 -11.67
C ALA A 75 -7.97 28.74 -10.58
N ASP A 76 -7.09 29.67 -10.93
CA ASP A 76 -6.66 30.70 -10.01
C ASP A 76 -7.82 31.64 -9.63
N GLY A 77 -7.80 32.10 -8.40
CA GLY A 77 -8.79 33.05 -7.87
C GLY A 77 -10.14 32.43 -7.46
N LEU A 78 -10.27 31.10 -7.49
CA LEU A 78 -11.48 30.44 -6.99
C LEU A 78 -11.43 30.29 -5.47
N THR A 79 -12.61 30.45 -4.85
CA THR A 79 -12.81 30.06 -3.45
C THR A 79 -13.20 28.58 -3.37
N VAL A 80 -13.13 28.04 -2.17
CA VAL A 80 -13.55 26.66 -1.86
C VAL A 80 -15.03 26.46 -2.18
N ASP A 81 -15.88 27.46 -1.87
CA ASP A 81 -17.31 27.46 -2.21
C ASP A 81 -17.53 27.44 -3.72
N ASP A 82 -16.80 28.25 -4.49
CA ASP A 82 -16.93 28.32 -5.96
C ASP A 82 -16.69 26.95 -6.60
N VAL A 83 -15.67 26.23 -6.14
CA VAL A 83 -15.31 24.90 -6.70
C VAL A 83 -16.45 23.89 -6.51
N ILE A 84 -17.12 23.90 -5.37
CA ILE A 84 -18.27 23.00 -5.12
C ILE A 84 -19.51 23.49 -5.85
N ALA A 85 -19.80 24.81 -5.83
CA ALA A 85 -20.93 25.38 -6.53
C ALA A 85 -20.90 25.11 -8.03
N MET A 86 -19.72 25.15 -8.66
CA MET A 86 -19.53 24.78 -10.07
C MET A 86 -19.90 23.32 -10.35
N ALA A 87 -19.63 22.39 -9.42
CA ALA A 87 -20.00 20.99 -9.56
C ALA A 87 -21.51 20.75 -9.37
N LEU A 88 -22.20 21.70 -8.77
CA LEU A 88 -23.65 21.71 -8.53
C LEU A 88 -24.42 22.60 -9.54
N ALA A 89 -23.84 22.87 -10.72
CA ALA A 89 -24.46 23.76 -11.71
C ALA A 89 -25.86 23.31 -12.18
N ASP A 90 -26.10 21.98 -12.16
CA ASP A 90 -27.41 21.40 -12.53
C ASP A 90 -28.44 21.39 -11.39
N VAL A 91 -28.04 21.84 -10.17
CA VAL A 91 -28.92 21.95 -9.00
C VAL A 91 -29.60 23.31 -8.99
N GLU A 92 -30.86 23.36 -8.58
CA GLU A 92 -31.61 24.59 -8.44
C GLU A 92 -30.90 25.63 -7.56
N ASP A 93 -31.00 26.91 -7.91
CA ASP A 93 -30.21 27.99 -7.30
C ASP A 93 -30.46 28.16 -5.80
N ASP A 94 -31.68 27.86 -5.33
CA ASP A 94 -32.06 27.92 -3.93
C ASP A 94 -31.54 26.76 -3.08
N GLU A 95 -31.33 25.57 -3.66
CA GLU A 95 -30.76 24.41 -2.97
C GLU A 95 -29.22 24.42 -2.97
N ARG A 96 -28.57 25.04 -3.96
CA ARG A 96 -27.14 25.01 -4.19
C ARG A 96 -26.31 25.46 -2.98
N PRO A 97 -26.62 26.57 -2.27
CA PRO A 97 -25.85 26.97 -1.08
C PRO A 97 -25.89 25.94 0.04
N GLY A 98 -27.07 25.33 0.28
CA GLY A 98 -27.22 24.30 1.30
C GLY A 98 -26.40 23.03 0.99
N ARG A 99 -26.41 22.57 -0.27
CA ARG A 99 -25.60 21.41 -0.73
C ARG A 99 -24.13 21.72 -0.72
N THR A 100 -23.71 22.95 -1.07
CA THR A 100 -22.31 23.39 -0.97
C THR A 100 -21.83 23.31 0.47
N ALA A 101 -22.53 23.95 1.40
CA ALA A 101 -22.19 23.93 2.83
C ALA A 101 -22.13 22.50 3.39
N GLN A 102 -23.06 21.63 2.97
CA GLN A 102 -23.06 20.22 3.36
C GLN A 102 -21.85 19.45 2.83
N ALA A 103 -21.46 19.66 1.56
CA ALA A 103 -20.30 19.01 0.94
C ALA A 103 -19.00 19.45 1.65
N LEU A 104 -18.85 20.74 1.92
CA LEU A 104 -17.70 21.30 2.62
C LEU A 104 -17.61 20.85 4.09
N GLY A 105 -18.74 20.89 4.80
CA GLY A 105 -18.79 20.41 6.19
C GLY A 105 -18.34 18.96 6.32
N ARG A 106 -18.73 18.10 5.38
CA ARG A 106 -18.31 16.69 5.33
C ARG A 106 -16.85 16.52 4.99
N ALA A 107 -16.29 17.38 4.13
CA ALA A 107 -14.87 17.37 3.78
C ALA A 107 -13.97 17.95 4.89
N GLY A 108 -14.55 18.49 5.96
CA GLY A 108 -13.82 19.17 7.03
C GLY A 108 -13.20 20.50 6.57
N LEU A 109 -13.78 21.13 5.55
CA LEU A 109 -13.37 22.43 5.01
C LEU A 109 -14.30 23.51 5.60
N ALA A 110 -13.88 24.11 6.71
CA ALA A 110 -14.74 25.01 7.49
C ALA A 110 -14.89 26.40 6.86
N ASP A 111 -13.88 26.87 6.11
CA ASP A 111 -13.88 28.20 5.47
C ASP A 111 -14.11 28.08 3.98
N GLY A 112 -15.37 28.22 3.56
CA GLY A 112 -15.76 28.18 2.15
C GLY A 112 -15.25 29.38 1.33
N HIS A 113 -14.94 30.50 1.99
CA HIS A 113 -14.46 31.74 1.33
C HIS A 113 -12.91 31.74 1.18
N ALA A 114 -12.22 30.78 1.77
CA ALA A 114 -10.78 30.67 1.61
C ALA A 114 -10.40 30.48 0.13
N PRO A 115 -9.37 31.18 -0.37
CA PRO A 115 -8.85 30.93 -1.71
C PRO A 115 -8.26 29.51 -1.77
N VAL A 116 -8.51 28.80 -2.88
CA VAL A 116 -8.04 27.41 -3.05
C VAL A 116 -6.51 27.31 -2.98
N GLU A 117 -5.81 28.36 -3.39
CA GLU A 117 -4.32 28.43 -3.34
C GLU A 117 -3.79 28.34 -1.90
N ALA A 118 -4.56 28.83 -0.91
CA ALA A 118 -4.16 28.79 0.50
C ALA A 118 -4.31 27.40 1.12
N LEU A 119 -4.99 26.45 0.46
CA LEU A 119 -5.16 25.09 0.95
C LEU A 119 -3.84 24.31 0.85
N SER A 120 -3.58 23.50 1.88
CA SER A 120 -2.54 22.48 1.81
C SER A 120 -2.83 21.44 0.71
N GLY A 121 -1.85 20.65 0.30
CA GLY A 121 -2.05 19.56 -0.66
C GLY A 121 -3.17 18.61 -0.26
N GLY A 122 -3.23 18.22 1.03
CA GLY A 122 -4.32 17.43 1.57
C GLY A 122 -5.68 18.13 1.53
N GLY A 123 -5.71 19.46 1.79
CA GLY A 123 -6.92 20.28 1.66
C GLY A 123 -7.43 20.33 0.22
N LYS A 124 -6.53 20.51 -0.75
CA LYS A 124 -6.87 20.48 -2.19
C LYS A 124 -7.40 19.11 -2.61
N LYS A 125 -6.82 18.03 -2.07
CA LYS A 125 -7.28 16.66 -2.34
C LYS A 125 -8.69 16.44 -1.76
N ARG A 126 -8.94 16.83 -0.51
CA ARG A 126 -10.28 16.75 0.11
C ARG A 126 -11.31 17.56 -0.69
N LEU A 127 -10.95 18.76 -1.16
CA LEU A 127 -11.82 19.58 -2.01
C LEU A 127 -12.15 18.89 -3.34
N ALA A 128 -11.17 18.28 -3.99
CA ALA A 128 -11.39 17.53 -5.25
C ALA A 128 -12.32 16.34 -5.07
N ILE A 129 -12.18 15.60 -3.96
CA ILE A 129 -13.07 14.47 -3.61
C ILE A 129 -14.48 14.99 -3.31
N ALA A 130 -14.60 16.05 -2.51
CA ALA A 130 -15.89 16.67 -2.20
C ALA A 130 -16.60 17.18 -3.46
N ARG A 131 -15.87 17.82 -4.38
CA ARG A 131 -16.38 18.26 -5.69
C ARG A 131 -16.92 17.08 -6.52
N ALA A 132 -16.16 15.98 -6.60
CA ALA A 132 -16.58 14.83 -7.37
C ALA A 132 -17.83 14.16 -6.79
N LEU A 133 -17.94 14.11 -5.45
CA LEU A 133 -19.09 13.51 -4.75
C LEU A 133 -20.32 14.42 -4.72
N ALA A 134 -20.14 15.76 -4.74
CA ALA A 134 -21.25 16.71 -4.76
C ALA A 134 -22.16 16.51 -5.99
N ALA A 135 -21.58 16.11 -7.12
CA ALA A 135 -22.31 15.78 -8.35
C ALA A 135 -23.08 14.44 -8.27
N GLU A 136 -23.03 13.72 -7.13
CA GLU A 136 -23.66 12.41 -6.91
C GLU A 136 -23.39 11.42 -8.07
N PRO A 137 -22.14 11.07 -8.34
CA PRO A 137 -21.81 10.18 -9.44
C PRO A 137 -22.29 8.76 -9.19
N ASP A 138 -22.67 8.04 -10.25
CA ASP A 138 -22.98 6.62 -10.18
C ASP A 138 -21.70 5.77 -10.10
N ILE A 139 -20.60 6.26 -10.72
CA ILE A 139 -19.27 5.64 -10.67
C ILE A 139 -18.24 6.72 -10.31
N LEU A 140 -17.47 6.48 -9.27
CA LEU A 140 -16.36 7.34 -8.84
C LEU A 140 -15.03 6.71 -9.24
N LEU A 141 -14.23 7.43 -10.03
CA LEU A 141 -12.89 7.04 -10.44
C LEU A 141 -11.88 7.90 -9.69
N MET A 142 -10.93 7.29 -8.97
CA MET A 142 -9.97 8.02 -8.14
C MET A 142 -8.55 7.54 -8.41
N ASP A 143 -7.68 8.51 -8.68
CA ASP A 143 -6.25 8.26 -8.94
C ASP A 143 -5.42 8.71 -7.74
N GLU A 144 -4.87 7.75 -6.99
CA GLU A 144 -4.07 7.94 -5.77
C GLU A 144 -4.70 8.97 -4.80
N PRO A 145 -5.95 8.74 -4.33
CA PRO A 145 -6.64 9.71 -3.48
C PRO A 145 -6.05 9.81 -2.07
N THR A 146 -5.29 8.82 -1.64
CA THR A 146 -4.64 8.77 -0.33
C THR A 146 -3.36 9.60 -0.26
N ASN A 147 -2.73 9.90 -1.40
CA ASN A 147 -1.50 10.71 -1.43
C ASN A 147 -1.77 12.12 -0.87
N HIS A 148 -0.83 12.60 -0.03
CA HIS A 148 -0.89 13.88 0.68
C HIS A 148 -1.99 14.00 1.74
N LEU A 149 -2.84 12.98 1.92
CA LEU A 149 -3.75 12.92 3.05
C LEU A 149 -2.98 12.44 4.29
N ASP A 150 -3.25 13.08 5.41
CA ASP A 150 -2.86 12.53 6.70
C ASP A 150 -3.80 11.38 7.10
N LEU A 151 -3.45 10.69 8.16
CA LEU A 151 -4.22 9.54 8.62
C LEU A 151 -5.71 9.88 8.86
N ASP A 152 -6.01 11.08 9.38
CA ASP A 152 -7.39 11.55 9.55
C ASP A 152 -8.10 11.73 8.21
N GLY A 153 -7.36 12.20 7.20
CA GLY A 153 -7.85 12.30 5.83
C GLY A 153 -8.14 10.96 5.20
N ILE A 154 -7.30 9.96 5.45
CA ILE A 154 -7.50 8.60 4.93
C ILE A 154 -8.71 7.93 5.59
N LEU A 155 -8.82 8.02 6.92
CA LEU A 155 -9.99 7.49 7.65
C LEU A 155 -11.30 8.15 7.22
N TRP A 156 -11.29 9.48 7.03
CA TRP A 156 -12.40 10.20 6.47
C TRP A 156 -12.78 9.69 5.06
N LEU A 157 -11.78 9.45 4.21
CA LEU A 157 -12.03 8.95 2.86
C LEU A 157 -12.64 7.53 2.88
N GLU A 158 -12.14 6.64 3.75
CA GLU A 158 -12.71 5.31 3.96
C GLU A 158 -14.21 5.38 4.33
N GLU A 159 -14.57 6.25 5.28
CA GLU A 159 -15.95 6.46 5.72
C GLU A 159 -16.83 6.98 4.58
N VAL A 160 -16.35 8.02 3.88
CA VAL A 160 -17.07 8.63 2.75
C VAL A 160 -17.31 7.62 1.63
N LEU A 161 -16.33 6.79 1.27
CA LEU A 161 -16.51 5.78 0.23
C LEU A 161 -17.49 4.69 0.66
N ARG A 162 -17.45 4.31 1.93
CA ARG A 162 -18.37 3.29 2.46
C ARG A 162 -19.83 3.76 2.43
N GLU A 163 -20.07 5.03 2.76
CA GLU A 163 -21.42 5.57 2.93
C GLU A 163 -22.00 6.17 1.64
N ARG A 164 -21.17 6.74 0.75
CA ARG A 164 -21.62 7.62 -0.33
C ARG A 164 -21.35 7.12 -1.74
N ALA A 165 -20.29 6.36 -1.94
CA ALA A 165 -19.97 5.87 -3.27
C ALA A 165 -20.86 4.68 -3.63
N ARG A 166 -21.64 4.82 -4.72
CA ARG A 166 -22.47 3.72 -5.25
C ARG A 166 -21.60 2.63 -5.87
N ALA A 167 -20.66 3.03 -6.72
CA ALA A 167 -19.61 2.17 -7.24
C ALA A 167 -18.35 3.02 -7.41
N PHE A 168 -17.17 2.39 -7.27
CA PHE A 168 -15.91 3.10 -7.50
C PHE A 168 -14.82 2.18 -8.04
N LEU A 169 -13.85 2.82 -8.72
CA LEU A 169 -12.54 2.26 -9.02
C LEU A 169 -11.48 3.20 -8.46
N VAL A 170 -10.66 2.71 -7.55
CA VAL A 170 -9.58 3.48 -6.92
C VAL A 170 -8.22 2.88 -7.25
N VAL A 171 -7.32 3.72 -7.74
CA VAL A 171 -5.88 3.41 -7.78
C VAL A 171 -5.29 3.87 -6.46
N SER A 172 -4.65 2.99 -5.74
CA SER A 172 -3.91 3.35 -4.52
C SER A 172 -2.76 2.39 -4.27
N HIS A 173 -1.72 2.90 -3.61
CA HIS A 173 -0.61 2.13 -3.07
C HIS A 173 -0.74 1.91 -1.55
N ASP A 174 -1.76 2.51 -0.92
CA ASP A 174 -2.10 2.25 0.49
C ASP A 174 -2.84 0.91 0.61
N ARG A 175 -2.10 -0.11 1.04
CA ARG A 175 -2.58 -1.49 1.16
C ARG A 175 -3.66 -1.64 2.24
N TRP A 176 -3.53 -0.90 3.35
CA TRP A 176 -4.51 -0.91 4.42
C TRP A 176 -5.83 -0.27 3.98
N PHE A 177 -5.75 0.84 3.28
CA PHE A 177 -6.92 1.47 2.70
C PHE A 177 -7.64 0.53 1.73
N LEU A 178 -6.90 -0.13 0.80
CA LEU A 178 -7.47 -1.10 -0.14
C LEU A 178 -8.13 -2.28 0.57
N GLU A 179 -7.52 -2.79 1.67
CA GLU A 179 -8.10 -3.88 2.48
C GLU A 179 -9.49 -3.52 3.02
N HIS A 180 -9.69 -2.24 3.41
CA HIS A 180 -10.93 -1.81 4.08
C HIS A 180 -12.02 -1.31 3.13
N VAL A 181 -11.66 -0.85 1.92
CA VAL A 181 -12.64 -0.25 1.01
C VAL A 181 -12.96 -1.12 -0.20
N ALA A 182 -12.02 -1.97 -0.67
CA ALA A 182 -12.20 -2.77 -1.86
C ALA A 182 -12.81 -4.14 -1.54
N SER A 183 -13.71 -4.60 -2.40
CA SER A 183 -14.26 -5.97 -2.42
C SER A 183 -13.94 -6.70 -3.72
N ARG A 184 -13.18 -6.05 -4.60
CA ARG A 184 -12.69 -6.57 -5.87
C ARG A 184 -11.36 -5.92 -6.18
N MET A 185 -10.37 -6.71 -6.56
CA MET A 185 -9.03 -6.22 -6.87
C MET A 185 -8.66 -6.50 -8.33
N LEU A 186 -8.05 -5.50 -8.96
CA LEU A 186 -7.50 -5.59 -10.32
C LEU A 186 -6.01 -5.24 -10.28
N GLU A 187 -5.17 -6.02 -10.93
CA GLU A 187 -3.75 -5.71 -11.12
C GLU A 187 -3.44 -5.52 -12.60
N LEU A 188 -2.99 -4.32 -12.95
CA LEU A 188 -2.53 -3.99 -14.30
C LEU A 188 -1.04 -4.31 -14.42
N ASN A 189 -0.70 -5.44 -15.04
CA ASN A 189 0.66 -5.90 -15.17
C ASN A 189 0.85 -6.70 -16.47
N ARG A 190 1.94 -6.45 -17.19
CA ARG A 190 2.30 -7.17 -18.42
C ARG A 190 2.64 -8.64 -18.21
N ALA A 191 2.92 -9.04 -16.99
CA ALA A 191 3.16 -10.43 -16.62
C ALA A 191 1.92 -11.32 -16.86
N TYR A 192 0.72 -10.73 -16.86
CA TYR A 192 -0.51 -11.46 -17.12
C TYR A 192 -0.82 -11.57 -18.61
N PRO A 193 -1.33 -12.71 -19.10
CA PRO A 193 -1.62 -12.92 -20.51
C PRO A 193 -2.55 -11.87 -21.14
N ALA A 194 -3.56 -11.41 -20.38
CA ALA A 194 -4.50 -10.35 -20.79
C ALA A 194 -4.07 -8.95 -20.30
N GLY A 195 -2.88 -8.80 -19.70
CA GLY A 195 -2.41 -7.55 -19.11
C GLY A 195 -3.13 -7.15 -17.81
N LEU A 196 -4.13 -7.92 -17.37
CA LEU A 196 -4.95 -7.67 -16.19
C LEU A 196 -5.17 -8.98 -15.44
N PHE A 197 -5.00 -8.92 -14.12
CA PHE A 197 -5.39 -9.97 -13.19
C PHE A 197 -6.50 -9.44 -12.31
N GLU A 198 -7.57 -10.19 -12.17
CA GLU A 198 -8.78 -9.77 -11.47
C GLU A 198 -9.20 -10.83 -10.47
N THR A 199 -9.56 -10.40 -9.26
CA THR A 199 -10.12 -11.27 -8.22
C THR A 199 -11.23 -10.55 -7.45
N ALA A 200 -12.27 -11.30 -7.07
CA ALA A 200 -13.19 -10.85 -6.03
C ALA A 200 -12.53 -11.05 -4.66
N GLY A 201 -12.81 -10.18 -3.70
CA GLY A 201 -12.30 -10.23 -2.35
C GLY A 201 -11.48 -9.01 -1.96
N THR A 202 -10.95 -9.04 -0.74
CA THR A 202 -10.10 -8.00 -0.16
C THR A 202 -8.70 -8.01 -0.74
N TYR A 203 -7.87 -7.05 -0.35
CA TYR A 203 -6.48 -7.00 -0.80
C TYR A 203 -5.66 -8.21 -0.33
N SER A 204 -5.89 -8.69 0.90
CA SER A 204 -5.22 -9.89 1.45
C SER A 204 -5.60 -11.16 0.67
N GLU A 205 -6.87 -11.33 0.32
CA GLU A 205 -7.33 -12.44 -0.52
C GLU A 205 -6.77 -12.37 -1.95
N PHE A 206 -6.67 -11.15 -2.48
CA PHE A 206 -6.02 -10.91 -3.77
C PHE A 206 -4.55 -11.37 -3.75
N LEU A 207 -3.77 -11.01 -2.71
CA LEU A 207 -2.38 -11.42 -2.58
C LEU A 207 -2.23 -12.95 -2.60
N ALA A 208 -3.07 -13.66 -1.84
CA ALA A 208 -3.04 -15.12 -1.80
C ALA A 208 -3.31 -15.75 -3.18
N ARG A 209 -4.34 -15.27 -3.89
CA ARG A 209 -4.69 -15.76 -5.23
C ARG A 209 -3.65 -15.39 -6.28
N ARG A 210 -3.07 -14.18 -6.18
CA ARG A 210 -1.96 -13.73 -7.03
C ARG A 210 -0.76 -14.66 -6.89
N GLU A 211 -0.36 -14.98 -5.66
CA GLU A 211 0.76 -15.88 -5.38
C GLU A 211 0.50 -17.29 -5.94
N GLU A 212 -0.71 -17.81 -5.76
CA GLU A 212 -1.10 -19.10 -6.34
C GLU A 212 -1.00 -19.08 -7.87
N PHE A 213 -1.53 -18.02 -8.51
CA PHE A 213 -1.45 -17.85 -9.97
C PHE A 213 0.00 -17.79 -10.46
N LEU A 214 0.85 -16.99 -9.81
CA LEU A 214 2.27 -16.84 -10.20
C LEU A 214 3.05 -18.15 -9.98
N ARG A 215 2.77 -18.89 -8.91
CA ARG A 215 3.35 -20.24 -8.70
C ARG A 215 2.91 -21.21 -9.80
N GLY A 216 1.65 -21.20 -10.18
CA GLY A 216 1.12 -22.00 -11.29
C GLY A 216 1.79 -21.65 -12.62
N GLN A 217 1.97 -20.35 -12.89
CA GLN A 217 2.65 -19.86 -14.08
C GLN A 217 4.12 -20.30 -14.12
N ALA A 218 4.85 -20.20 -13.01
CA ALA A 218 6.24 -20.64 -12.91
C ALA A 218 6.39 -22.16 -13.14
N ALA A 219 5.51 -22.96 -12.54
CA ALA A 219 5.48 -24.41 -12.75
C ALA A 219 5.18 -24.78 -14.21
N TRP A 220 4.26 -24.06 -14.85
CA TRP A 220 3.97 -24.24 -16.27
C TRP A 220 5.17 -23.86 -17.16
N GLU A 221 5.84 -22.73 -16.90
CA GLU A 221 7.04 -22.30 -17.60
C GLU A 221 8.17 -23.33 -17.47
N GLU A 222 8.40 -23.88 -16.27
CA GLU A 222 9.38 -24.92 -16.05
C GLU A 222 9.05 -26.20 -16.85
N SER A 223 7.78 -26.61 -16.85
CA SER A 223 7.29 -27.75 -17.63
C SER A 223 7.53 -27.53 -19.13
N LEU A 224 7.19 -26.33 -19.63
CA LEU A 224 7.41 -25.93 -21.02
C LEU A 224 8.90 -25.91 -21.38
N ALA A 225 9.76 -25.38 -20.52
CA ALA A 225 11.21 -25.37 -20.70
C ALA A 225 11.78 -26.80 -20.77
N ASN A 226 11.24 -27.72 -19.95
CA ASN A 226 11.62 -29.14 -19.99
C ASN A 226 11.14 -29.83 -21.28
N MET A 227 9.96 -29.47 -21.80
CA MET A 227 9.50 -29.97 -23.12
C MET A 227 10.40 -29.46 -24.25
N VAL A 228 10.69 -28.15 -24.30
CA VAL A 228 11.59 -27.53 -25.29
C VAL A 228 12.97 -28.19 -25.23
N ARG A 229 13.53 -28.41 -24.03
CA ARG A 229 14.83 -29.07 -23.87
C ARG A 229 14.83 -30.47 -24.49
N ARG A 230 13.80 -31.29 -24.26
CA ARG A 230 13.65 -32.64 -24.84
C ARG A 230 13.55 -32.61 -26.37
N GLU A 231 12.77 -31.67 -26.93
CA GLU A 231 12.63 -31.52 -28.37
C GLU A 231 13.94 -31.03 -29.04
N MET A 232 14.66 -30.12 -28.38
CA MET A 232 15.97 -29.64 -28.83
C MET A 232 17.03 -30.75 -28.81
N GLU A 233 17.05 -31.60 -27.77
CA GLU A 233 17.93 -32.76 -27.72
C GLU A 233 17.61 -33.77 -28.84
N TRP A 234 16.32 -33.99 -29.13
CA TRP A 234 15.92 -34.85 -30.23
C TRP A 234 16.36 -34.27 -31.58
N LEU A 235 16.23 -32.97 -31.81
CA LEU A 235 16.70 -32.28 -33.00
C LEU A 235 18.24 -32.42 -33.17
N ARG A 236 19.01 -32.26 -32.08
CA ARG A 236 20.49 -32.42 -32.09
C ARG A 236 20.95 -33.82 -32.42
N ARG A 237 20.19 -34.85 -32.04
CA ARG A 237 20.53 -36.28 -32.35
C ARG A 237 20.31 -36.67 -33.81
N GLY A 238 20.01 -35.69 -34.69
CA GLY A 238 19.90 -35.88 -36.12
C GLY A 238 18.58 -36.48 -36.57
N ALA A 239 17.51 -35.68 -36.46
CA ALA A 239 16.23 -36.00 -37.05
C ALA A 239 16.40 -36.25 -38.56
N LYS A 240 16.23 -37.51 -39.02
CA LYS A 240 16.23 -37.81 -40.48
C LYS A 240 15.09 -37.03 -41.16
N ALA A 241 15.46 -35.93 -41.81
CA ALA A 241 14.56 -34.93 -42.37
C ALA A 241 13.65 -35.40 -43.52
N ARG A 242 13.58 -36.69 -43.78
CA ARG A 242 12.87 -37.26 -44.97
C ARG A 242 11.45 -37.77 -44.68
N SER A 243 10.93 -37.67 -43.46
CA SER A 243 9.57 -38.12 -43.17
C SER A 243 8.65 -36.92 -42.84
N THR A 244 7.39 -36.98 -43.27
CA THR A 244 6.36 -35.97 -42.98
C THR A 244 6.19 -35.77 -41.47
N LYS A 245 6.39 -36.83 -40.68
CA LYS A 245 6.41 -36.79 -39.20
C LYS A 245 7.53 -35.93 -38.63
N ALA A 246 8.74 -35.93 -39.26
CA ALA A 246 9.86 -35.09 -38.80
C ALA A 246 9.58 -33.59 -39.02
N LYS A 247 8.94 -33.22 -40.16
CA LYS A 247 8.56 -31.83 -40.45
C LYS A 247 7.51 -31.31 -39.46
N GLY A 248 6.51 -32.13 -39.11
CA GLY A 248 5.50 -31.75 -38.10
C GLY A 248 6.10 -31.51 -36.72
N ARG A 249 7.04 -32.36 -36.30
CA ARG A 249 7.71 -32.24 -35.00
C ARG A 249 8.68 -31.04 -34.92
N ILE A 250 9.35 -30.69 -36.03
CA ILE A 250 10.16 -29.48 -36.14
C ILE A 250 9.29 -28.22 -36.00
N LYS A 251 8.12 -28.20 -36.65
CA LYS A 251 7.18 -27.09 -36.51
C LYS A 251 6.65 -26.96 -35.10
N GLU A 252 6.35 -28.09 -34.43
CA GLU A 252 5.90 -28.10 -33.03
C GLU A 252 7.00 -27.64 -32.08
N ALA A 253 8.26 -28.06 -32.27
CA ALA A 253 9.39 -27.56 -31.51
C ALA A 253 9.57 -26.03 -31.67
N GLY A 254 9.40 -25.49 -32.89
CA GLY A 254 9.41 -24.05 -33.11
C GLY A 254 8.32 -23.36 -32.31
N ARG A 255 7.07 -23.84 -32.37
CA ARG A 255 5.94 -23.30 -31.60
C ARG A 255 6.22 -23.30 -30.07
N LEU A 256 6.76 -24.39 -29.55
CA LEU A 256 7.09 -24.49 -28.11
C LEU A 256 8.21 -23.52 -27.70
N ILE A 257 9.19 -23.27 -28.60
CA ILE A 257 10.26 -22.29 -28.35
C ILE A 257 9.68 -20.88 -28.29
N ASP A 258 8.87 -20.50 -29.29
CA ASP A 258 8.22 -19.19 -29.33
C ASP A 258 7.33 -18.98 -28.09
N GLU A 259 6.57 -20.00 -27.68
CA GLU A 259 5.72 -19.98 -26.48
C GLU A 259 6.52 -19.85 -25.19
N LEU A 260 7.69 -20.48 -25.09
CA LEU A 260 8.62 -20.34 -23.96
C LEU A 260 9.27 -18.94 -23.91
N GLU A 261 9.65 -18.39 -25.07
CA GLU A 261 10.20 -17.03 -25.17
C GLU A 261 9.16 -16.00 -24.73
N ASP A 262 7.91 -16.13 -25.18
CA ASP A 262 6.81 -15.29 -24.77
C ASP A 262 6.51 -15.41 -23.27
N ALA A 263 6.54 -16.63 -22.70
CA ALA A 263 6.35 -16.86 -21.28
C ALA A 263 7.45 -16.19 -20.44
N ARG A 264 8.72 -16.34 -20.86
CA ARG A 264 9.88 -15.72 -20.18
C ARG A 264 9.87 -14.20 -20.28
N ALA A 265 9.46 -13.65 -21.43
CA ALA A 265 9.33 -12.22 -21.62
C ALA A 265 8.27 -11.60 -20.68
N ARG A 266 7.21 -12.36 -20.37
CA ARG A 266 6.19 -11.98 -19.36
C ARG A 266 6.67 -12.16 -17.93
N GLY A 267 7.37 -13.27 -17.62
CA GLY A 267 7.81 -13.64 -16.28
C GLY A 267 9.03 -12.86 -15.76
N ALA A 268 9.70 -12.05 -16.59
CA ALA A 268 10.85 -11.24 -16.20
C ALA A 268 10.45 -10.05 -15.33
N THR A 269 9.80 -10.31 -14.20
CA THR A 269 9.52 -9.29 -13.17
C THR A 269 10.80 -9.16 -12.34
N ALA A 270 11.53 -8.05 -12.50
CA ALA A 270 12.68 -7.75 -11.67
C ALA A 270 12.20 -7.50 -10.24
N THR A 271 12.77 -8.18 -9.25
CA THR A 271 12.57 -7.91 -7.83
C THR A 271 13.60 -6.89 -7.40
N ALA A 272 13.21 -5.83 -6.72
CA ALA A 272 14.14 -4.87 -6.14
C ALA A 272 14.90 -5.56 -4.99
N GLU A 273 16.18 -5.27 -4.83
CA GLU A 273 16.99 -5.68 -3.69
C GLU A 273 17.49 -4.43 -2.97
N ILE A 274 16.93 -4.13 -1.81
CA ILE A 274 17.32 -2.98 -0.99
C ILE A 274 18.03 -3.51 0.26
N GLU A 275 19.24 -3.03 0.57
CA GLU A 275 19.96 -3.32 1.80
C GLU A 275 20.66 -2.07 2.31
N PHE A 276 20.33 -1.59 3.50
CA PHE A 276 21.01 -0.43 4.10
C PHE A 276 22.36 -0.82 4.73
N ALA A 277 23.36 0.02 4.54
CA ALA A 277 24.67 -0.14 5.15
C ALA A 277 24.65 0.46 6.56
N SER A 278 25.07 -0.30 7.58
CA SER A 278 25.35 0.25 8.91
C SER A 278 26.84 0.43 9.12
N SER A 279 27.22 1.33 10.04
CA SER A 279 28.60 1.53 10.45
C SER A 279 29.13 0.43 11.38
N GLN A 280 28.30 -0.57 11.73
CA GLN A 280 28.60 -1.65 12.70
C GLN A 280 29.06 -1.14 14.08
N ARG A 281 28.54 0.01 14.50
CA ARG A 281 28.90 0.64 15.76
C ARG A 281 28.39 -0.17 16.95
N ARG A 282 29.21 -0.29 18.00
CA ARG A 282 28.89 -1.01 19.26
C ARG A 282 28.38 -0.11 20.39
N THR A 283 28.13 1.17 20.15
CA THR A 283 27.62 2.11 21.17
C THR A 283 26.18 1.73 21.58
N ARG A 284 25.93 1.68 22.90
CA ARG A 284 24.61 1.29 23.43
C ARG A 284 23.52 2.35 23.20
N LYS A 285 23.86 3.63 23.07
CA LYS A 285 22.92 4.73 22.82
C LYS A 285 23.41 5.54 21.63
N LEU A 286 22.54 5.79 20.67
CA LEU A 286 22.81 6.63 19.49
C LEU A 286 22.41 8.07 19.75
N LEU A 287 21.21 8.26 20.32
CA LEU A 287 20.63 9.56 20.61
C LEU A 287 19.75 9.46 21.85
N THR A 288 19.85 10.44 22.77
CA THR A 288 18.94 10.58 23.91
C THR A 288 18.44 12.02 23.95
N ALA A 289 17.13 12.21 23.86
CA ALA A 289 16.45 13.47 24.09
C ALA A 289 15.75 13.45 25.44
N ARG A 290 15.85 14.52 26.22
CA ARG A 290 15.21 14.66 27.53
C ARG A 290 14.49 16.00 27.60
N GLY A 291 13.21 15.98 27.97
CA GLY A 291 12.38 17.18 28.10
C GLY A 291 12.35 18.04 26.83
N LEU A 292 12.44 17.40 25.65
CA LEU A 292 12.59 18.10 24.39
C LEU A 292 11.35 18.91 24.06
N ALA A 293 11.54 20.23 23.81
CA ALA A 293 10.47 21.10 23.37
C ALA A 293 10.88 21.93 22.15
N LYS A 294 9.92 22.13 21.23
CA LYS A 294 10.10 22.96 20.03
C LYS A 294 8.82 23.69 19.67
N SER A 295 8.98 24.98 19.37
CA SER A 295 7.91 25.84 18.85
C SER A 295 8.35 26.44 17.52
N LEU A 296 7.41 26.73 16.63
CA LEU A 296 7.64 27.40 15.37
C LEU A 296 6.48 28.34 15.09
N GLY A 297 6.79 29.60 14.71
CA GLY A 297 5.75 30.59 14.43
C GLY A 297 4.82 30.88 15.63
N GLY A 298 5.33 30.80 16.87
CA GLY A 298 4.53 31.02 18.09
C GLY A 298 3.66 29.82 18.51
N ARG A 299 3.65 28.75 17.74
CA ARG A 299 2.90 27.51 18.05
C ARG A 299 3.84 26.46 18.63
N ARG A 300 3.51 25.89 19.78
CA ARG A 300 4.22 24.74 20.34
C ARG A 300 3.90 23.50 19.52
N LEU A 301 4.94 22.86 18.95
CA LEU A 301 4.82 21.66 18.10
C LEU A 301 5.14 20.39 18.88
N VAL A 302 6.17 20.46 19.72
CA VAL A 302 6.65 19.36 20.57
C VAL A 302 6.82 19.88 21.98
N GLY A 303 6.37 19.14 22.97
CA GLY A 303 6.53 19.49 24.36
C GLY A 303 6.86 18.28 25.22
N ASP A 304 7.94 18.42 25.99
CA ASP A 304 8.36 17.47 27.02
C ASP A 304 8.57 16.03 26.50
N LEU A 305 9.24 15.89 25.36
CA LEU A 305 9.50 14.58 24.76
C LEU A 305 10.79 13.98 25.33
N ASP A 306 10.65 12.82 25.95
CA ASP A 306 11.76 11.94 26.34
C ASP A 306 11.87 10.79 25.33
N LEU A 307 13.00 10.68 24.63
CA LEU A 307 13.22 9.66 23.61
C LEU A 307 14.65 9.15 23.64
N THR A 308 14.82 7.83 23.70
CA THR A 308 16.13 7.19 23.58
C THR A 308 16.16 6.27 22.37
N ILE A 309 17.09 6.52 21.45
CA ILE A 309 17.32 5.70 20.26
C ILE A 309 18.60 4.91 20.45
N THR A 310 18.49 3.60 20.37
CA THR A 310 19.58 2.62 20.41
C THR A 310 19.67 1.88 19.07
N PRO A 311 20.76 1.17 18.75
CA PRO A 311 20.76 0.25 17.63
C PRO A 311 19.58 -0.72 17.72
N GLY A 312 18.83 -0.88 16.62
CA GLY A 312 17.61 -1.67 16.54
C GLY A 312 16.31 -0.96 17.01
N THR A 313 16.40 0.24 17.61
CA THR A 313 15.19 1.04 17.87
C THR A 313 14.62 1.60 16.57
N ARG A 314 13.34 1.37 16.33
CA ARG A 314 12.61 1.86 15.15
C ARG A 314 11.42 2.68 15.59
N VAL A 315 11.55 4.00 15.48
CA VAL A 315 10.53 4.98 15.90
C VAL A 315 9.64 5.31 14.72
N GLY A 316 8.36 4.97 14.80
CA GLY A 316 7.32 5.51 13.91
C GLY A 316 6.83 6.85 14.44
N LEU A 317 6.89 7.91 13.65
CA LEU A 317 6.42 9.25 14.03
C LEU A 317 5.13 9.56 13.29
N ILE A 318 4.05 9.75 14.03
CA ILE A 318 2.71 9.96 13.50
C ILE A 318 2.08 11.26 14.02
N GLY A 319 1.07 11.76 13.31
CA GLY A 319 0.31 12.95 13.68
C GLY A 319 -0.30 13.65 12.48
N PRO A 320 -1.22 14.59 12.69
CA PRO A 320 -1.84 15.37 11.62
C PRO A 320 -0.83 16.14 10.78
N ASN A 321 -1.23 16.55 9.57
CA ASN A 321 -0.39 17.43 8.78
C ASN A 321 -0.20 18.77 9.51
N GLY A 322 1.04 19.27 9.51
CA GLY A 322 1.40 20.48 10.26
C GLY A 322 1.54 20.30 11.77
N SER A 323 1.55 19.06 12.30
CA SER A 323 1.79 18.79 13.73
C SER A 323 3.25 18.97 14.16
N GLY A 324 4.18 19.12 13.21
CA GLY A 324 5.60 19.33 13.51
C GLY A 324 6.46 18.09 13.32
N LYS A 325 6.00 17.05 12.61
CA LYS A 325 6.77 15.82 12.33
C LYS A 325 8.12 16.14 11.70
N THR A 326 8.15 16.81 10.55
CA THR A 326 9.38 17.23 9.87
C THR A 326 10.27 18.11 10.74
N THR A 327 9.67 19.03 11.53
CA THR A 327 10.42 19.88 12.47
C THR A 327 11.12 19.03 13.53
N LEU A 328 10.44 18.04 14.11
CA LEU A 328 11.05 17.11 15.07
C LEU A 328 12.18 16.30 14.41
N LEU A 329 12.00 15.83 13.17
CA LEU A 329 13.07 15.14 12.44
C LEU A 329 14.32 16.01 12.29
N HIS A 330 14.16 17.30 11.92
CA HIS A 330 15.27 18.23 11.82
C HIS A 330 15.98 18.48 13.16
N VAL A 331 15.20 18.53 14.26
CA VAL A 331 15.76 18.65 15.61
C VAL A 331 16.57 17.40 15.99
N LEU A 332 16.04 16.19 15.72
CA LEU A 332 16.74 14.93 15.96
C LEU A 332 17.98 14.77 15.07
N ALA A 333 17.90 15.19 13.81
CA ALA A 333 19.04 15.22 12.87
C ALA A 333 20.14 16.22 13.29
N GLY A 334 19.79 17.24 14.07
CA GLY A 334 20.72 18.28 14.50
C GLY A 334 20.83 19.47 13.56
N THR A 335 19.96 19.55 12.55
CA THR A 335 19.90 20.68 11.60
C THR A 335 19.09 21.86 12.15
N LEU A 336 18.23 21.61 13.16
CA LEU A 336 17.46 22.63 13.87
C LEU A 336 17.69 22.52 15.39
N PRO A 337 17.96 23.63 16.12
CA PRO A 337 18.11 23.59 17.57
C PRO A 337 16.76 23.39 18.26
N ALA A 338 16.77 22.70 19.40
CA ALA A 338 15.65 22.65 20.34
C ALA A 338 15.49 24.00 21.05
N ASP A 339 14.26 24.33 21.49
CA ASP A 339 13.98 25.53 22.29
C ASP A 339 14.17 25.26 23.80
N ALA A 340 13.91 24.00 24.23
CA ALA A 340 14.16 23.54 25.59
C ALA A 340 14.45 22.03 25.59
N GLY A 341 15.02 21.54 26.69
CA GLY A 341 15.47 20.17 26.84
C GLY A 341 16.90 19.97 26.35
N GLU A 342 17.36 18.73 26.42
CA GLU A 342 18.72 18.34 26.06
C GLU A 342 18.72 17.18 25.07
N ILE A 343 19.60 17.26 24.06
CA ILE A 343 19.83 16.15 23.13
C ILE A 343 21.29 15.75 23.18
N GLU A 344 21.54 14.56 23.72
CA GLU A 344 22.84 13.92 23.75
C GLU A 344 22.96 12.99 22.52
N ARG A 345 24.01 13.18 21.71
CA ARG A 345 24.32 12.35 20.53
C ARG A 345 25.62 11.62 20.76
N ALA A 346 25.70 10.39 20.31
CA ALA A 346 26.94 9.63 20.36
C ALA A 346 28.03 10.31 19.49
N ASP A 347 29.28 10.34 19.96
CA ASP A 347 30.41 10.95 19.25
C ASP A 347 30.55 10.36 17.84
N GLY A 348 30.60 11.23 16.82
CA GLY A 348 30.72 10.84 15.39
C GLY A 348 29.51 10.03 14.89
N LEU A 349 28.31 10.24 15.43
CA LEU A 349 27.07 9.66 14.94
C LEU A 349 26.84 10.05 13.47
N ARG A 350 26.66 9.05 12.61
CA ARG A 350 26.33 9.24 11.18
C ARG A 350 24.84 9.17 10.99
N VAL A 351 24.24 10.31 10.69
CA VAL A 351 22.80 10.43 10.41
C VAL A 351 22.61 10.52 8.90
N ALA A 352 21.83 9.60 8.33
CA ALA A 352 21.37 9.70 6.95
C ALA A 352 19.90 10.16 6.96
N TYR A 353 19.63 11.26 6.22
CA TYR A 353 18.32 11.89 6.18
C TYR A 353 17.71 11.80 4.78
N PHE A 354 16.50 11.27 4.69
CA PHE A 354 15.70 11.25 3.48
C PHE A 354 14.60 12.30 3.61
N ASP A 355 14.69 13.33 2.76
CA ASP A 355 13.76 14.46 2.75
C ASP A 355 12.60 14.23 1.79
N GLN A 356 11.39 14.55 2.25
CA GLN A 356 10.17 14.55 1.44
C GLN A 356 10.28 15.47 0.21
N ALA A 357 10.94 16.62 0.34
CA ALA A 357 11.08 17.60 -0.73
C ALA A 357 11.96 17.12 -1.91
N ARG A 358 12.61 15.94 -1.78
CA ARG A 358 13.51 15.38 -2.81
C ARG A 358 14.59 16.36 -3.27
N GLU A 359 15.00 17.28 -2.38
CA GLU A 359 16.05 18.22 -2.64
C GLU A 359 17.37 17.48 -2.93
N GLY A 360 18.11 17.94 -3.93
CA GLY A 360 19.44 17.43 -4.28
C GLY A 360 19.49 16.45 -5.46
N LEU A 361 18.41 16.22 -6.19
CA LEU A 361 18.47 15.62 -7.52
C LEU A 361 18.58 16.74 -8.59
N ASP A 362 19.68 16.75 -9.33
CA ASP A 362 19.82 17.62 -10.49
C ASP A 362 18.99 17.04 -11.65
N PRO A 363 17.91 17.71 -12.08
CA PRO A 363 17.01 17.19 -13.11
C PRO A 363 17.67 17.05 -14.48
N THR A 364 18.79 17.73 -14.69
CA THR A 364 19.54 17.72 -15.97
C THR A 364 20.53 16.57 -16.07
N ARG A 365 20.95 16.01 -14.93
CA ARG A 365 21.89 14.86 -14.91
C ARG A 365 21.21 13.57 -15.34
N SER A 366 21.98 12.71 -16.02
CA SER A 366 21.53 11.35 -16.30
C SER A 366 21.47 10.50 -15.03
N LEU A 367 20.60 9.48 -15.05
CA LEU A 367 20.50 8.48 -13.97
C LEU A 367 21.87 7.88 -13.64
N ARG A 368 22.67 7.52 -14.65
CA ARG A 368 24.04 7.01 -14.51
C ARG A 368 24.89 7.93 -13.65
N ARG A 369 24.95 9.22 -13.99
CA ARG A 369 25.77 10.21 -13.29
C ARG A 369 25.23 10.58 -11.91
N THR A 370 23.95 10.39 -11.69
CA THR A 370 23.33 10.60 -10.37
C THR A 370 23.64 9.45 -9.43
N LEU A 371 23.67 8.22 -9.92
CA LEU A 371 24.03 7.04 -9.14
C LEU A 371 25.54 6.86 -8.97
N ALA A 372 26.33 7.18 -9.99
CA ALA A 372 27.78 7.05 -10.01
C ALA A 372 28.45 8.36 -10.51
N PRO A 373 28.62 9.39 -9.66
CA PRO A 373 29.16 10.69 -10.07
C PRO A 373 30.57 10.62 -10.66
N GLU A 374 31.42 9.72 -10.16
CA GLU A 374 32.85 9.62 -10.45
C GLU A 374 33.24 8.48 -11.40
N GLY A 375 32.28 7.94 -12.18
CA GLY A 375 32.60 6.86 -13.11
C GLY A 375 31.41 5.93 -13.38
N ASP A 376 31.69 4.63 -13.58
CA ASP A 376 30.67 3.61 -13.83
C ASP A 376 30.56 2.58 -12.67
N ALA A 377 31.14 2.92 -11.52
CA ALA A 377 31.11 2.08 -10.33
C ALA A 377 30.53 2.84 -9.12
N VAL A 378 29.75 2.13 -8.34
CA VAL A 378 29.16 2.58 -7.07
C VAL A 378 29.83 1.83 -5.94
N SER A 379 30.42 2.56 -4.98
CA SER A 379 30.99 1.94 -3.78
C SER A 379 29.91 1.74 -2.74
N VAL A 380 29.66 0.49 -2.35
CA VAL A 380 28.71 0.10 -1.32
C VAL A 380 29.38 -0.87 -0.36
N ARG A 381 29.43 -0.55 0.93
CA ARG A 381 30.08 -1.39 1.97
C ARG A 381 31.51 -1.79 1.61
N GLY A 382 32.28 -0.90 0.97
CA GLY A 382 33.65 -1.19 0.54
C GLY A 382 33.77 -2.10 -0.69
N ARG A 383 32.65 -2.49 -1.31
CA ARG A 383 32.63 -3.24 -2.58
C ARG A 383 32.29 -2.29 -3.72
N SER A 384 33.00 -2.43 -4.84
CA SER A 384 32.71 -1.70 -6.07
C SER A 384 31.70 -2.50 -6.90
N ILE A 385 30.55 -1.89 -7.20
CA ILE A 385 29.47 -2.48 -8.00
C ILE A 385 29.32 -1.61 -9.25
N HIS A 386 29.24 -2.24 -10.43
CA HIS A 386 28.99 -1.51 -11.67
C HIS A 386 27.61 -0.82 -11.64
N VAL A 387 27.53 0.42 -12.12
CA VAL A 387 26.32 1.27 -12.03
C VAL A 387 25.06 0.62 -12.64
N ALA A 388 25.21 -0.15 -13.72
CA ALA A 388 24.09 -0.86 -14.32
C ALA A 388 23.55 -1.98 -13.40
N ALA A 389 24.43 -2.71 -12.71
CA ALA A 389 24.04 -3.72 -11.73
C ALA A 389 23.40 -3.09 -10.49
N TRP A 390 23.92 -1.92 -10.06
CA TRP A 390 23.32 -1.15 -8.97
C TRP A 390 21.93 -0.63 -9.33
N ALA A 391 21.77 0.00 -10.51
CA ALA A 391 20.50 0.50 -11.00
C ALA A 391 19.43 -0.60 -11.15
N LYS A 392 19.86 -1.80 -11.61
CA LYS A 392 18.96 -2.96 -11.73
C LYS A 392 18.33 -3.36 -10.40
N ARG A 393 19.03 -3.22 -9.27
CA ARG A 393 18.49 -3.48 -7.92
C ARG A 393 17.30 -2.58 -7.58
N PHE A 394 17.22 -1.39 -8.19
CA PHE A 394 16.13 -0.43 -8.02
C PHE A 394 15.17 -0.43 -9.22
N LEU A 395 15.12 -1.53 -9.97
CA LEU A 395 14.21 -1.73 -11.09
C LEU A 395 14.43 -0.75 -12.26
N PHE A 396 15.65 -0.22 -12.43
CA PHE A 396 15.98 0.58 -13.60
C PHE A 396 16.58 -0.33 -14.68
N PRO A 397 15.96 -0.40 -15.87
CA PRO A 397 16.53 -1.10 -17.00
C PRO A 397 17.74 -0.33 -17.57
N PRO A 398 18.70 -1.02 -18.21
CA PRO A 398 19.92 -0.42 -18.72
C PRO A 398 19.70 0.80 -19.64
N GLU A 399 18.61 0.79 -20.41
CA GLU A 399 18.24 1.85 -21.37
C GLU A 399 17.90 3.17 -20.68
N GLN A 400 17.50 3.14 -19.40
CA GLN A 400 17.19 4.33 -18.62
C GLN A 400 18.42 5.02 -18.04
N LEU A 401 19.58 4.37 -18.02
CA LEU A 401 20.80 4.92 -17.41
C LEU A 401 21.22 6.28 -17.98
N ASP A 402 20.97 6.51 -19.24
CA ASP A 402 21.34 7.75 -19.92
C ASP A 402 20.18 8.77 -20.00
N VAL A 403 19.02 8.45 -19.39
CA VAL A 403 17.87 9.37 -19.29
C VAL A 403 18.13 10.40 -18.20
N ALA A 404 17.80 11.67 -18.49
CA ALA A 404 17.87 12.74 -17.50
C ALA A 404 16.85 12.50 -16.35
N VAL A 405 17.27 12.73 -15.10
CA VAL A 405 16.45 12.48 -13.90
C VAL A 405 15.13 13.24 -13.94
N GLY A 406 15.11 14.47 -14.46
CA GLY A 406 13.88 15.26 -14.57
C GLY A 406 12.84 14.68 -15.55
N ARG A 407 13.19 13.67 -16.37
CA ARG A 407 12.27 12.97 -17.27
C ARG A 407 11.69 11.69 -16.66
N LEU A 408 12.17 11.32 -15.49
CA LEU A 408 11.71 10.14 -14.75
C LEU A 408 10.47 10.48 -13.92
N SER A 409 9.60 9.50 -13.72
CA SER A 409 8.43 9.63 -12.86
C SER A 409 8.81 9.89 -11.40
N GLY A 410 7.88 10.43 -10.59
CA GLY A 410 8.08 10.66 -9.17
C GLY A 410 8.55 9.42 -8.41
N GLY A 411 7.94 8.26 -8.69
CA GLY A 411 8.35 6.99 -8.09
C GLY A 411 9.75 6.53 -8.54
N GLU A 412 10.15 6.78 -9.78
CA GLU A 412 11.53 6.52 -10.25
C GLU A 412 12.53 7.43 -9.54
N GLN A 413 12.20 8.72 -9.36
CA GLN A 413 13.02 9.65 -8.61
C GLN A 413 13.15 9.25 -7.13
N ALA A 414 12.07 8.79 -6.49
CA ALA A 414 12.11 8.28 -5.11
C ALA A 414 13.05 7.07 -5.00
N ARG A 415 13.03 6.14 -5.96
CA ARG A 415 13.97 5.01 -6.00
C ARG A 415 15.43 5.44 -6.15
N ILE A 416 15.70 6.53 -6.89
CA ILE A 416 17.06 7.11 -6.98
C ILE A 416 17.51 7.63 -5.62
N HIS A 417 16.64 8.33 -4.88
CA HIS A 417 16.98 8.81 -3.53
C HIS A 417 17.30 7.65 -2.59
N ILE A 418 16.49 6.60 -2.58
CA ILE A 418 16.75 5.39 -1.79
C ILE A 418 18.08 4.75 -2.20
N ALA A 419 18.36 4.64 -3.52
CA ALA A 419 19.60 4.09 -4.03
C ALA A 419 20.83 4.90 -3.60
N ARG A 420 20.71 6.22 -3.48
CA ARG A 420 21.78 7.11 -2.97
C ARG A 420 21.97 6.93 -1.47
N LEU A 421 20.88 6.92 -0.71
CA LEU A 421 20.91 6.77 0.75
C LEU A 421 21.60 5.47 1.18
N MET A 422 21.37 4.39 0.44
CA MET A 422 21.98 3.08 0.73
C MET A 422 23.50 3.03 0.51
N ARG A 423 24.08 3.98 -0.19
CA ARG A 423 25.53 4.05 -0.40
C ARG A 423 26.27 4.52 0.86
N GLU A 424 25.60 5.31 1.68
CA GLU A 424 26.21 5.93 2.85
C GLU A 424 26.01 5.06 4.08
N PRO A 425 27.09 4.64 4.78
CA PRO A 425 26.94 3.94 6.03
C PRO A 425 26.35 4.87 7.09
N ALA A 426 25.23 4.51 7.68
CA ALA A 426 24.52 5.27 8.70
C ALA A 426 24.42 4.48 10.01
N ASP A 427 24.43 5.21 11.12
CA ASP A 427 24.09 4.71 12.46
C ASP A 427 22.62 4.97 12.78
N LEU A 428 22.08 6.08 12.26
CA LEU A 428 20.71 6.52 12.39
C LEU A 428 20.15 6.90 11.03
N LEU A 429 19.07 6.25 10.62
CA LEU A 429 18.27 6.63 9.45
C LEU A 429 17.10 7.49 9.89
N ILE A 430 16.87 8.60 9.22
CA ILE A 430 15.70 9.46 9.39
C ILE A 430 15.02 9.55 8.03
N LEU A 431 13.76 9.07 7.95
CA LEU A 431 13.00 9.01 6.72
C LEU A 431 11.70 9.80 6.88
N ASP A 432 11.52 10.83 6.04
CA ASP A 432 10.31 11.67 6.00
C ASP A 432 9.49 11.32 4.76
N GLU A 433 8.37 10.62 4.97
CA GLU A 433 7.43 10.15 3.95
C GLU A 433 8.10 9.41 2.77
N PRO A 434 8.94 8.38 3.03
CA PRO A 434 9.63 7.65 1.96
C PRO A 434 8.69 6.82 1.09
N THR A 435 7.47 6.61 1.53
CA THR A 435 6.44 5.78 0.87
C THR A 435 5.73 6.49 -0.27
N ASN A 436 5.77 7.83 -0.30
CA ASN A 436 5.09 8.61 -1.32
C ASN A 436 5.60 8.28 -2.73
N ASP A 437 4.67 8.03 -3.66
CA ASP A 437 4.90 7.67 -5.06
C ASP A 437 5.61 6.33 -5.30
N LEU A 438 5.86 5.51 -4.28
CA LEU A 438 6.39 4.16 -4.45
C LEU A 438 5.26 3.18 -4.78
N ASP A 439 5.52 2.25 -5.70
CA ASP A 439 4.62 1.14 -5.96
C ASP A 439 4.76 0.03 -4.90
N ILE A 440 3.74 -0.79 -4.78
CA ILE A 440 3.65 -1.82 -3.75
C ILE A 440 4.88 -2.74 -3.73
N PRO A 441 5.40 -3.27 -4.86
CA PRO A 441 6.61 -4.08 -4.84
C PRO A 441 7.84 -3.35 -4.28
N THR A 442 7.99 -2.06 -4.57
CA THR A 442 9.10 -1.25 -4.02
C THR A 442 8.91 -0.99 -2.52
N LEU A 443 7.65 -0.76 -2.07
CA LEU A 443 7.32 -0.62 -0.65
C LEU A 443 7.66 -1.88 0.14
N GLU A 444 7.31 -3.07 -0.35
CA GLU A 444 7.61 -4.35 0.30
C GLU A 444 9.11 -4.55 0.51
N VAL A 445 9.91 -4.27 -0.52
CA VAL A 445 11.37 -4.39 -0.42
C VAL A 445 11.96 -3.33 0.53
N LEU A 446 11.42 -2.11 0.54
CA LEU A 446 11.84 -1.08 1.50
C LEU A 446 11.53 -1.50 2.94
N GLU A 447 10.35 -2.07 3.21
CA GLU A 447 9.96 -2.59 4.52
C GLU A 447 10.93 -3.65 5.04
N GLU A 448 11.21 -4.68 4.22
CA GLU A 448 12.17 -5.74 4.56
C GLU A 448 13.53 -5.15 4.91
N SER A 449 14.01 -4.22 4.09
CA SER A 449 15.32 -3.59 4.29
C SER A 449 15.39 -2.73 5.55
N LEU A 450 14.31 -1.99 5.87
CA LEU A 450 14.21 -1.20 7.09
C LEU A 450 14.09 -2.09 8.34
N ALA A 451 13.37 -3.21 8.22
CA ALA A 451 13.25 -4.19 9.30
C ALA A 451 14.60 -4.88 9.61
N GLU A 452 15.47 -5.06 8.63
CA GLU A 452 16.81 -5.65 8.79
C GLU A 452 17.89 -4.63 9.14
N PHE A 453 17.60 -3.33 9.06
CA PHE A 453 18.60 -2.30 9.36
C PHE A 453 19.06 -2.36 10.82
N PRO A 454 20.36 -2.57 11.08
CA PRO A 454 20.87 -2.79 12.43
C PRO A 454 21.07 -1.51 13.25
N GLY A 455 20.99 -0.32 12.61
CA GLY A 455 21.07 0.99 13.28
C GLY A 455 19.77 1.42 13.93
N GLY A 456 19.67 2.69 14.30
CA GLY A 456 18.44 3.34 14.73
C GLY A 456 17.65 3.85 13.52
N LEU A 457 16.33 3.84 13.60
CA LEU A 457 15.43 4.36 12.57
C LEU A 457 14.43 5.33 13.17
N VAL A 458 14.20 6.46 12.50
CA VAL A 458 13.04 7.33 12.71
C VAL A 458 12.30 7.46 11.39
N LEU A 459 11.04 7.04 11.36
CA LEU A 459 10.22 6.93 10.18
C LEU A 459 8.95 7.77 10.33
N VAL A 460 8.74 8.74 9.45
CA VAL A 460 7.45 9.40 9.25
C VAL A 460 6.79 8.75 8.04
N THR A 461 5.62 8.20 8.20
CA THR A 461 4.80 7.71 7.09
C THR A 461 3.33 7.66 7.46
N HIS A 462 2.48 7.74 6.45
CA HIS A 462 1.05 7.50 6.56
C HIS A 462 0.66 6.05 6.20
N ASP A 463 1.62 5.24 5.73
CA ASP A 463 1.41 3.81 5.49
C ASP A 463 1.35 3.04 6.82
N ARG A 464 0.12 2.68 7.22
CA ARG A 464 -0.17 1.97 8.48
C ARG A 464 0.48 0.60 8.55
N LEU A 465 0.54 -0.11 7.42
CA LEU A 465 1.15 -1.44 7.36
C LEU A 465 2.67 -1.37 7.57
N MET A 466 3.33 -0.35 6.98
CA MET A 466 4.75 -0.10 7.21
C MET A 466 5.02 0.28 8.67
N LEU A 467 4.19 1.13 9.28
CA LEU A 467 4.32 1.46 10.71
C LEU A 467 4.21 0.21 11.58
N GLU A 468 3.23 -0.65 11.33
CA GLU A 468 3.01 -1.88 12.10
C GLU A 468 4.17 -2.88 11.95
N ARG A 469 4.69 -3.06 10.73
CA ARG A 469 5.74 -4.04 10.46
C ARG A 469 7.14 -3.59 10.86
N VAL A 470 7.42 -2.30 10.70
CA VAL A 470 8.79 -1.77 10.88
C VAL A 470 8.99 -1.17 12.26
N SER A 471 8.01 -0.45 12.83
CA SER A 471 8.21 0.32 14.07
C SER A 471 8.20 -0.56 15.32
N THR A 472 9.11 -0.29 16.24
CA THR A 472 9.15 -0.89 17.58
C THR A 472 8.64 0.07 18.67
N LEU A 473 8.35 1.31 18.29
CA LEU A 473 7.87 2.38 19.14
C LEU A 473 7.16 3.42 18.26
N ILE A 474 6.03 3.91 18.71
CA ILE A 474 5.30 4.99 18.04
C ILE A 474 5.36 6.26 18.89
N VAL A 475 5.75 7.36 18.27
CA VAL A 475 5.67 8.72 18.83
C VAL A 475 4.57 9.47 18.11
N ALA A 476 3.55 9.90 18.82
CA ALA A 476 2.42 10.63 18.27
C ALA A 476 2.48 12.11 18.65
N LEU A 477 2.29 12.98 17.67
CA LEU A 477 2.15 14.42 17.85
C LEU A 477 0.68 14.82 17.62
N ASP A 478 0.07 15.51 18.59
CA ASP A 478 -1.33 15.96 18.52
C ASP A 478 -1.51 17.26 17.71
N GLY A 479 -0.40 17.91 17.36
CA GLY A 479 -0.38 19.22 16.70
C GLY A 479 -0.72 20.39 17.63
N ARG A 480 -0.85 20.16 18.94
CA ARG A 480 -1.06 21.19 19.98
C ARG A 480 0.10 21.26 20.98
N GLY A 481 1.14 20.46 20.74
CA GLY A 481 2.34 20.41 21.54
C GLY A 481 2.35 19.27 22.57
N GLU A 482 1.33 18.43 22.60
CA GLU A 482 1.36 17.20 23.38
C GLU A 482 2.01 16.07 22.57
N THR A 483 2.78 15.24 23.25
CA THR A 483 3.45 14.08 22.66
C THR A 483 3.06 12.82 23.40
N GLY A 484 2.69 11.78 22.67
CA GLY A 484 2.38 10.47 23.22
C GLY A 484 3.38 9.42 22.74
N ILE A 485 3.75 8.48 23.60
CA ILE A 485 4.61 7.35 23.26
C ILE A 485 3.82 6.06 23.46
N PHE A 486 3.80 5.20 22.44
CA PHE A 486 3.04 3.95 22.40
C PHE A 486 3.95 2.81 21.96
N ALA A 487 3.66 1.59 22.43
CA ALA A 487 4.47 0.42 22.10
C ALA A 487 4.30 0.01 20.61
N ASP A 488 3.09 0.19 20.06
CA ASP A 488 2.75 -0.15 18.68
C ASP A 488 1.62 0.75 18.13
N TYR A 489 1.35 0.59 16.82
CA TYR A 489 0.30 1.35 16.13
C TYR A 489 -1.10 1.05 16.70
N GLY A 490 -1.40 -0.21 17.03
CA GLY A 490 -2.70 -0.62 17.56
C GLY A 490 -3.00 0.02 18.92
N GLN A 491 -2.01 0.15 19.81
CA GLN A 491 -2.17 0.84 21.08
C GLN A 491 -2.52 2.32 20.89
N TRP A 492 -1.84 3.00 19.96
CA TRP A 492 -2.16 4.38 19.63
C TRP A 492 -3.56 4.52 19.02
N GLU A 493 -3.95 3.65 18.09
CA GLU A 493 -5.27 3.67 17.46
C GLU A 493 -6.39 3.49 18.49
N ASN A 494 -6.22 2.56 19.44
CA ASN A 494 -7.17 2.33 20.53
C ASN A 494 -7.26 3.52 21.49
N ALA A 495 -6.14 4.17 21.80
CA ALA A 495 -6.12 5.36 22.65
C ALA A 495 -6.83 6.57 22.02
N ARG A 496 -6.86 6.62 20.68
CA ARG A 496 -7.49 7.67 19.89
C ARG A 496 -8.99 7.47 19.67
N ARG A 497 -9.49 6.23 19.69
CA ARG A 497 -10.94 5.99 19.59
C ARG A 497 -11.63 6.71 20.73
N PRO A 498 -12.53 7.72 20.48
CA PRO A 498 -13.34 8.26 21.55
C PRO A 498 -14.10 7.09 22.16
N LEU A 499 -14.05 6.94 23.47
CA LEU A 499 -15.00 6.11 24.21
C LEU A 499 -16.37 6.47 23.63
N ALA A 500 -16.98 5.52 22.90
CA ALA A 500 -18.25 5.72 22.20
C ALA A 500 -19.17 6.52 23.10
N THR A 501 -19.50 7.73 22.67
CA THR A 501 -20.39 8.62 23.40
C THR A 501 -21.65 7.84 23.74
N SER A 502 -21.76 7.45 25.00
CA SER A 502 -23.03 6.98 25.57
C SER A 502 -24.05 8.05 25.22
N ALA A 503 -24.99 7.69 24.36
CA ALA A 503 -26.14 8.50 24.01
C ALA A 503 -26.69 9.15 25.28
N LYS A 504 -26.83 10.48 25.26
CA LYS A 504 -27.53 11.25 26.28
C LYS A 504 -28.93 10.66 26.45
N THR A 505 -29.07 9.79 27.42
CA THR A 505 -30.38 9.39 27.92
C THR A 505 -30.75 10.37 29.01
N THR A 506 -31.81 11.12 28.77
CA THR A 506 -32.49 11.99 29.72
C THR A 506 -32.58 11.39 31.11
N GLU A 507 -32.17 12.16 32.09
CA GLU A 507 -32.23 11.87 33.51
C GLU A 507 -33.60 11.37 33.96
N ARG A 508 -33.62 10.17 34.55
CA ARG A 508 -34.62 9.77 35.54
C ARG A 508 -33.88 9.42 36.85
N PRO A 509 -34.40 9.82 38.01
CA PRO A 509 -33.66 9.75 39.27
C PRO A 509 -33.40 8.30 39.71
N PRO A 510 -32.38 8.09 40.57
CA PRO A 510 -31.73 6.78 40.74
C PRO A 510 -32.55 5.86 41.65
N VAL A 511 -32.92 4.70 41.10
CA VAL A 511 -33.25 3.52 41.92
C VAL A 511 -31.95 2.76 42.16
N ARG A 512 -31.51 2.71 43.42
CA ARG A 512 -30.39 1.89 43.88
C ARG A 512 -30.60 0.44 43.49
N ARG A 513 -29.76 -0.08 42.58
CA ARG A 513 -29.55 -1.52 42.40
C ARG A 513 -28.10 -1.85 42.77
N ALA A 514 -27.96 -2.93 43.55
CA ALA A 514 -26.72 -3.48 44.03
C ALA A 514 -25.77 -3.91 42.90
N PRO A 515 -24.44 -3.95 43.11
CA PRO A 515 -23.45 -4.29 42.09
C PRO A 515 -23.59 -5.78 41.72
N THR A 516 -23.89 -6.07 40.45
CA THR A 516 -23.79 -7.42 39.89
C THR A 516 -22.32 -7.73 39.66
N SER A 517 -21.81 -8.74 40.33
CA SER A 517 -20.44 -9.26 40.19
C SER A 517 -20.19 -9.68 38.72
N LYS A 518 -19.07 -9.23 38.15
CA LYS A 518 -18.46 -9.74 36.93
C LYS A 518 -17.91 -11.17 37.19
N ARG A 519 -18.78 -12.15 37.28
CA ARG A 519 -18.38 -13.56 37.37
C ARG A 519 -19.20 -14.34 36.36
N LEU A 520 -18.51 -15.24 35.62
CA LEU A 520 -19.12 -16.20 34.73
C LEU A 520 -20.25 -16.95 35.49
N GLY A 521 -21.39 -17.19 34.85
CA GLY A 521 -22.43 -18.05 35.39
C GLY A 521 -21.89 -19.49 35.57
N TYR A 522 -22.50 -20.27 36.46
CA TYR A 522 -22.04 -21.65 36.75
C TYR A 522 -21.86 -22.51 35.48
N HIS A 523 -22.73 -22.37 34.48
CA HIS A 523 -22.62 -23.08 33.20
C HIS A 523 -21.45 -22.56 32.36
N GLU A 524 -21.22 -21.24 32.31
CA GLU A 524 -20.13 -20.62 31.58
C GLU A 524 -18.77 -20.92 32.22
N GLN A 525 -18.71 -21.02 33.55
CA GLN A 525 -17.50 -21.42 34.26
C GLN A 525 -17.11 -22.87 33.94
N ARG A 526 -18.08 -23.77 33.91
CA ARG A 526 -17.84 -25.18 33.56
C ARG A 526 -17.44 -25.34 32.10
N GLU A 527 -18.01 -24.51 31.20
CA GLU A 527 -17.64 -24.45 29.79
C GLU A 527 -16.21 -23.93 29.63
N TRP A 528 -15.85 -22.89 30.38
CA TRP A 528 -14.49 -22.34 30.42
C TRP A 528 -13.45 -23.36 30.88
N ASP A 529 -13.72 -24.05 31.99
CA ASP A 529 -12.80 -25.03 32.58
C ASP A 529 -12.55 -26.24 31.64
N GLY A 530 -13.48 -26.53 30.73
CA GLY A 530 -13.35 -27.61 29.73
C GLY A 530 -12.88 -27.14 28.33
N MET A 531 -12.75 -25.82 28.08
CA MET A 531 -12.56 -25.27 26.75
C MET A 531 -11.20 -25.65 26.15
N GLU A 532 -10.14 -25.59 26.95
CA GLU A 532 -8.79 -25.95 26.50
C GLU A 532 -8.71 -27.38 26.00
N GLN A 533 -9.34 -28.31 26.73
CA GLN A 533 -9.38 -29.72 26.30
C GLN A 533 -10.24 -29.91 25.05
N ALA A 534 -11.37 -29.20 24.93
CA ALA A 534 -12.23 -29.25 23.75
C ALA A 534 -11.52 -28.73 22.49
N ILE A 535 -10.73 -27.65 22.61
CA ILE A 535 -9.91 -27.12 21.50
C ILE A 535 -8.84 -28.12 21.09
N LEU A 536 -8.10 -28.69 22.04
CA LEU A 536 -7.09 -29.72 21.76
C LEU A 536 -7.66 -30.96 21.05
N ASP A 537 -8.84 -31.39 21.43
CA ASP A 537 -9.48 -32.53 20.80
C ASP A 537 -10.01 -32.21 19.39
N ALA A 538 -10.50 -30.98 19.17
CA ALA A 538 -10.91 -30.49 17.85
C ALA A 538 -9.70 -30.34 16.91
N GLU A 539 -8.57 -29.83 17.39
CA GLU A 539 -7.32 -29.73 16.59
C GLU A 539 -6.77 -31.12 16.21
N ARG A 540 -6.87 -32.10 17.11
CA ARG A 540 -6.54 -33.49 16.79
C ARG A 540 -7.46 -34.08 15.73
N ALA A 541 -8.74 -33.71 15.74
CA ALA A 541 -9.70 -34.13 14.72
C ALA A 541 -9.35 -33.50 13.35
N VAL A 542 -8.96 -32.24 13.30
CA VAL A 542 -8.46 -31.59 12.07
C VAL A 542 -7.25 -32.34 11.53
N ALA A 543 -6.24 -32.62 12.38
CA ALA A 543 -5.03 -33.34 11.97
C ALA A 543 -5.32 -34.80 11.51
N ALA A 544 -6.35 -35.44 12.06
CA ALA A 544 -6.78 -36.76 11.62
C ALA A 544 -7.50 -36.71 10.27
N SER A 545 -8.43 -35.74 10.10
CA SER A 545 -9.16 -35.54 8.84
C SER A 545 -8.24 -35.12 7.71
N GLN A 546 -7.22 -34.31 7.99
CA GLN A 546 -6.22 -33.91 7.01
C GLN A 546 -5.41 -35.12 6.52
N ARG A 547 -4.91 -35.97 7.43
CA ARG A 547 -4.22 -37.21 7.06
C ARG A 547 -5.10 -38.16 6.26
N ALA A 548 -6.41 -38.24 6.60
CA ALA A 548 -7.35 -39.07 5.87
C ALA A 548 -7.66 -38.51 4.46
N ALA A 549 -7.57 -37.20 4.26
CA ALA A 549 -7.74 -36.56 2.95
C ALA A 549 -6.47 -36.67 2.07
N GLU A 550 -5.30 -36.80 2.69
CA GLU A 550 -4.00 -36.96 2.02
C GLU A 550 -3.63 -38.43 1.75
N ASP A 551 -4.50 -39.40 2.11
CA ASP A 551 -4.24 -40.83 1.90
C ASP A 551 -4.17 -41.13 0.39
N PRO A 552 -3.04 -41.65 -0.14
CA PRO A 552 -2.93 -42.01 -1.56
C PRO A 552 -3.92 -43.07 -2.04
N ALA A 553 -4.44 -43.88 -1.14
CA ALA A 553 -5.40 -44.96 -1.48
C ALA A 553 -6.76 -44.43 -2.00
N ILE A 554 -7.13 -43.18 -1.63
CA ILE A 554 -8.39 -42.59 -2.06
C ILE A 554 -8.26 -41.64 -3.26
N ALA A 555 -7.03 -41.40 -3.74
CA ALA A 555 -6.76 -40.46 -4.84
C ALA A 555 -7.49 -40.83 -6.15
N SER A 556 -7.91 -42.07 -6.32
CA SER A 556 -8.61 -42.57 -7.51
C SER A 556 -10.16 -42.60 -7.34
N ASP A 557 -10.69 -42.26 -6.15
CA ASP A 557 -12.14 -42.24 -5.89
C ASP A 557 -12.61 -40.77 -5.62
N PRO A 558 -13.21 -40.10 -6.61
CA PRO A 558 -13.67 -38.71 -6.46
C PRO A 558 -14.71 -38.51 -5.37
N ALA A 559 -15.59 -39.51 -5.13
CA ALA A 559 -16.65 -39.40 -4.14
C ALA A 559 -16.08 -39.50 -2.72
N ALA A 560 -15.16 -40.45 -2.50
CA ALA A 560 -14.46 -40.59 -1.23
C ALA A 560 -13.60 -39.34 -0.94
N LEU A 561 -12.92 -38.78 -1.94
CA LEU A 561 -12.12 -37.58 -1.80
C LEU A 561 -12.98 -36.37 -1.41
N GLN A 562 -14.11 -36.17 -2.08
CA GLN A 562 -15.04 -35.08 -1.76
C GLN A 562 -15.60 -35.21 -0.32
N GLN A 563 -15.92 -36.42 0.14
CA GLN A 563 -16.37 -36.66 1.52
C GLN A 563 -15.28 -36.31 2.54
N ARG A 564 -14.02 -36.71 2.31
CA ARG A 564 -12.89 -36.39 3.20
C ARG A 564 -12.58 -34.89 3.30
N TYR A 565 -12.69 -34.17 2.19
CA TYR A 565 -12.56 -32.70 2.23
C TYR A 565 -13.73 -32.02 2.95
N ALA A 566 -14.95 -32.56 2.83
CA ALA A 566 -16.08 -32.07 3.60
C ALA A 566 -15.90 -32.32 5.12
N ASP A 567 -15.40 -33.50 5.50
CA ASP A 567 -15.06 -33.82 6.89
C ASP A 567 -13.98 -32.93 7.46
N LEU A 568 -12.94 -32.61 6.66
CA LEU A 568 -11.88 -31.66 7.04
C LEU A 568 -12.40 -30.23 7.21
N ALA A 569 -13.28 -29.78 6.31
CA ALA A 569 -13.90 -28.46 6.41
C ALA A 569 -14.79 -28.36 7.67
N ALA A 570 -15.56 -29.39 7.99
CA ALA A 570 -16.37 -29.45 9.20
C ALA A 570 -15.50 -29.42 10.48
N ALA A 571 -14.41 -30.16 10.50
CA ALA A 571 -13.49 -30.18 11.64
C ALA A 571 -12.83 -28.79 11.86
N ARG A 572 -12.44 -28.07 10.79
CA ARG A 572 -11.91 -26.70 10.89
C ARG A 572 -12.95 -25.71 11.41
N ALA A 573 -14.18 -25.79 10.91
CA ALA A 573 -15.27 -24.93 11.37
C ALA A 573 -15.56 -25.12 12.89
N GLU A 574 -15.41 -26.35 13.40
CA GLU A 574 -15.56 -26.61 14.84
C GLU A 574 -14.45 -25.98 15.68
N VAL A 575 -13.20 -26.01 15.21
CA VAL A 575 -12.07 -25.31 15.86
C VAL A 575 -12.34 -23.81 15.92
N ASP A 576 -12.73 -23.18 14.80
CA ASP A 576 -13.03 -21.75 14.72
C ASP A 576 -14.19 -21.36 15.65
N ARG A 577 -15.22 -22.21 15.77
CA ARG A 577 -16.33 -22.01 16.69
C ARG A 577 -15.86 -22.01 18.15
N LEU A 578 -15.00 -22.96 18.52
CA LEU A 578 -14.49 -23.08 19.89
C LEU A 578 -13.59 -21.89 20.26
N TYR A 579 -12.70 -21.44 19.37
CA TYR A 579 -11.88 -20.24 19.60
C TYR A 579 -12.74 -18.98 19.74
N SER A 580 -13.76 -18.81 18.90
CA SER A 580 -14.71 -17.69 19.02
C SER A 580 -15.43 -17.70 20.35
N ARG A 581 -15.86 -18.89 20.80
CA ARG A 581 -16.54 -19.04 22.07
C ARG A 581 -15.61 -18.80 23.27
N TRP A 582 -14.35 -19.22 23.16
CA TRP A 582 -13.33 -18.93 24.18
C TRP A 582 -13.11 -17.43 24.35
N ALA A 583 -12.95 -16.71 23.24
CA ALA A 583 -12.80 -15.24 23.26
C ALA A 583 -14.03 -14.52 23.89
N GLU A 584 -15.26 -15.01 23.66
CA GLU A 584 -16.47 -14.49 24.31
C GLU A 584 -16.45 -14.69 25.84
N LEU A 585 -16.03 -15.87 26.29
CA LEU A 585 -15.96 -16.17 27.72
C LEU A 585 -14.82 -15.40 28.40
N GLU A 586 -13.68 -15.23 27.74
CA GLU A 586 -12.55 -14.43 28.22
C GLU A 586 -12.94 -12.95 28.37
N ALA A 587 -13.64 -12.39 27.38
CA ALA A 587 -14.17 -11.02 27.44
C ALA A 587 -15.18 -10.78 28.58
N LYS A 588 -15.85 -11.84 29.07
CA LYS A 588 -16.75 -11.77 30.22
C LYS A 588 -16.02 -11.87 31.58
N GLN A 589 -14.79 -12.42 31.59
CA GLN A 589 -13.95 -12.49 32.78
C GLN A 589 -13.10 -11.22 32.99
N ALA A 590 -12.72 -10.55 31.90
CA ALA A 590 -11.99 -9.27 31.93
C ALA A 590 -12.93 -8.12 32.32
#